data_ba5ccc9b90dd250059383bc05fa180ac
#
_entry.id   ba5ccc9b90dd250059383bc05fa180ac
#
_cell.length_a   1.000
_cell.length_b   1.000
_cell.length_c   1.000
_cell.angle_alpha   90.00
_cell.angle_beta   90.00
_cell.angle_gamma   90.00
#
_symmetry.space_group_name_H-M   'P 1'
#
loop_
_entity.id
_entity.type
_entity.pdbx_description
1 polymer ?
#
loop_
_entity_poly.entity_id
_entity_poly.type
_entity_poly.pdbx_seq_one_letter_code
_entity_poly.pdbx_strand_id
1 'polypeptide(L)'
;RKYLFIIPITIIFLFLAIVAYLNFFGLKTDKFNEFIYSKISQINPKLSSEINDVFIKLDIKEQIIKLETSNVKLQIGKEHLFLDKIISKLSISNLLNNRSVQSLEILLREDEISNLKNFISAYNYNFSRELISNQIKKGKIKASIFLDFRNKSKKFDYSILGNVTNAQINLFNKVELEKISFNFISDQNQN
;
A
#
# COMPACT_ATOMS: atom_id res chain seq x y z
N ARG A 1 10.24 -36.94 -37.06
CA ARG A 1 9.84 -35.58 -37.46
C ARG A 1 8.52 -35.10 -36.82
N LYS A 2 7.50 -35.96 -36.59
CA LYS A 2 6.21 -35.56 -36.01
C LYS A 2 6.31 -35.03 -34.55
N TYR A 3 7.23 -35.56 -33.73
CA TYR A 3 7.39 -35.13 -32.32
C TYR A 3 8.03 -33.73 -32.17
N LEU A 4 8.74 -33.24 -33.23
CA LEU A 4 9.42 -31.95 -33.16
C LEU A 4 8.44 -30.76 -33.00
N PHE A 5 7.21 -30.92 -33.52
CA PHE A 5 6.15 -29.89 -33.42
C PHE A 5 5.27 -30.04 -32.18
N ILE A 6 5.18 -31.23 -31.58
CA ILE A 6 4.33 -31.50 -30.41
C ILE A 6 4.87 -30.74 -29.19
N ILE A 7 6.18 -30.75 -28.97
CA ILE A 7 6.82 -30.10 -27.82
C ILE A 7 6.52 -28.61 -27.77
N PRO A 8 6.77 -27.80 -28.81
CA PRO A 8 6.47 -26.35 -28.77
C PRO A 8 4.97 -26.08 -28.64
N ILE A 9 4.09 -26.86 -29.25
CA ILE A 9 2.64 -26.71 -29.12
C ILE A 9 2.22 -26.96 -27.67
N THR A 10 2.75 -28.00 -27.03
CA THR A 10 2.44 -28.29 -25.61
C THR A 10 2.92 -27.18 -24.68
N ILE A 11 4.11 -26.62 -24.94
CA ILE A 11 4.66 -25.49 -24.17
C ILE A 11 3.77 -24.25 -24.32
N ILE A 12 3.34 -23.92 -25.52
CA ILE A 12 2.45 -22.79 -25.79
C ILE A 12 1.11 -22.98 -25.09
N PHE A 13 0.53 -24.19 -25.18
CA PHE A 13 -0.73 -24.49 -24.51
C PHE A 13 -0.61 -24.39 -22.98
N LEU A 14 0.46 -24.91 -22.39
CA LEU A 14 0.73 -24.79 -20.96
C LEU A 14 0.89 -23.31 -20.55
N PHE A 15 1.63 -22.54 -21.33
CA PHE A 15 1.78 -21.10 -21.08
C PHE A 15 0.43 -20.36 -21.11
N LEU A 16 -0.39 -20.62 -22.13
CA LEU A 16 -1.74 -20.03 -22.21
C LEU A 16 -2.63 -20.44 -21.03
N ALA A 17 -2.53 -21.70 -20.59
CA ALA A 17 -3.27 -22.17 -19.42
C ALA A 17 -2.83 -21.46 -18.13
N ILE A 18 -1.52 -21.23 -17.93
CA ILE A 18 -0.99 -20.47 -16.79
C ILE A 18 -1.48 -19.02 -16.83
N VAL A 19 -1.39 -18.39 -18.00
CA VAL A 19 -1.84 -16.99 -18.19
C VAL A 19 -3.35 -16.87 -17.91
N ALA A 20 -4.16 -17.79 -18.42
CA ALA A 20 -5.59 -17.85 -18.15
C ALA A 20 -5.85 -18.06 -16.64
N TYR A 21 -5.16 -19.00 -16.01
CA TYR A 21 -5.29 -19.25 -14.58
C TYR A 21 -4.99 -17.99 -13.74
N LEU A 22 -3.86 -17.31 -14.01
CA LEU A 22 -3.48 -16.08 -13.31
C LEU A 22 -4.47 -14.94 -13.55
N ASN A 23 -5.07 -14.88 -14.75
CA ASN A 23 -6.05 -13.84 -15.07
C ASN A 23 -7.40 -14.06 -14.35
N PHE A 24 -7.88 -15.31 -14.26
CA PHE A 24 -9.18 -15.61 -13.66
C PHE A 24 -9.12 -15.86 -12.16
N PHE A 25 -8.14 -16.61 -11.69
CA PHE A 25 -8.07 -17.09 -10.31
C PHE A 25 -6.98 -16.38 -9.50
N GLY A 26 -5.85 -16.00 -10.13
CA GLY A 26 -4.68 -15.50 -9.41
C GLY A 26 -3.90 -16.61 -8.69
N LEU A 27 -2.80 -16.23 -8.04
CA LEU A 27 -1.92 -17.13 -7.30
C LEU A 27 -1.57 -16.52 -5.94
N LYS A 28 -1.77 -17.27 -4.88
CA LYS A 28 -1.34 -16.93 -3.52
C LYS A 28 0.03 -17.57 -3.25
N THR A 29 1.01 -16.78 -2.78
CA THR A 29 2.37 -17.26 -2.55
C THR A 29 3.08 -16.43 -1.49
N ASP A 30 3.97 -17.06 -0.73
CA ASP A 30 4.86 -16.45 0.25
C ASP A 30 6.25 -16.11 -0.32
N LYS A 31 6.57 -16.61 -1.53
CA LYS A 31 7.90 -16.49 -2.13
C LYS A 31 8.38 -15.07 -2.39
N PHE A 32 7.47 -14.10 -2.40
CA PHE A 32 7.79 -12.68 -2.56
C PHE A 32 7.97 -11.93 -1.24
N ASN A 33 7.69 -12.56 -0.11
CA ASN A 33 7.74 -11.90 1.19
C ASN A 33 9.14 -11.37 1.49
N GLU A 34 10.19 -12.18 1.30
CA GLU A 34 11.59 -11.76 1.52
C GLU A 34 11.99 -10.58 0.63
N PHE A 35 11.56 -10.59 -0.64
CA PHE A 35 11.80 -9.47 -1.55
C PHE A 35 11.14 -8.20 -1.04
N ILE A 36 9.89 -8.27 -0.58
CA ILE A 36 9.15 -7.12 -0.03
C ILE A 36 9.82 -6.64 1.26
N TYR A 37 10.21 -7.57 2.17
CA TYR A 37 10.95 -7.20 3.39
C TYR A 37 12.25 -6.47 3.08
N SER A 38 13.02 -6.96 2.11
CA SER A 38 14.26 -6.30 1.71
C SER A 38 14.03 -4.89 1.15
N LYS A 39 12.94 -4.68 0.40
CA LYS A 39 12.57 -3.35 -0.12
C LYS A 39 12.12 -2.40 0.96
N ILE A 40 11.35 -2.87 1.93
CA ILE A 40 10.90 -2.07 3.06
C ILE A 40 12.09 -1.66 3.93
N SER A 41 13.00 -2.58 4.24
CA SER A 41 14.22 -2.27 5.03
C SER A 41 15.20 -1.35 4.30
N GLN A 42 15.22 -1.34 2.96
CA GLN A 42 15.98 -0.34 2.18
C GLN A 42 15.43 1.09 2.33
N ILE A 43 14.11 1.25 2.53
CA ILE A 43 13.48 2.57 2.76
C ILE A 43 13.88 3.09 4.13
N ASN A 44 13.78 2.25 5.15
CA ASN A 44 14.20 2.58 6.51
C ASN A 44 14.69 1.29 7.22
N PRO A 45 15.99 1.19 7.56
CA PRO A 45 16.54 -0.01 8.22
C PRO A 45 15.91 -0.34 9.59
N LYS A 46 15.25 0.63 10.22
CA LYS A 46 14.54 0.44 11.50
C LYS A 46 13.12 -0.08 11.30
N LEU A 47 12.60 -0.07 10.07
CA LEU A 47 11.26 -0.53 9.74
C LEU A 47 11.29 -2.02 9.45
N SER A 48 10.57 -2.80 10.22
CA SER A 48 10.28 -4.20 9.95
C SER A 48 8.82 -4.36 9.54
N SER A 49 8.53 -5.44 8.83
CA SER A 49 7.17 -5.77 8.40
C SER A 49 6.88 -7.25 8.59
N GLU A 50 5.66 -7.57 8.97
CA GLU A 50 5.12 -8.92 8.97
C GLU A 50 4.07 -8.99 7.86
N ILE A 51 4.30 -9.86 6.88
CA ILE A 51 3.43 -10.05 5.71
C ILE A 51 3.13 -11.54 5.64
N ASN A 52 1.84 -11.89 5.52
CA ASN A 52 1.46 -13.31 5.42
C ASN A 52 1.75 -13.83 4.02
N ASP A 53 0.87 -13.53 3.09
CA ASP A 53 0.95 -14.00 1.71
C ASP A 53 0.71 -12.87 0.72
N VAL A 54 1.30 -12.99 -0.44
CA VAL A 54 1.06 -12.12 -1.59
C VAL A 54 0.14 -12.83 -2.57
N PHE A 55 -0.94 -12.18 -2.93
CA PHE A 55 -1.84 -12.62 -3.98
C PHE A 55 -1.46 -11.92 -5.29
N ILE A 56 -1.18 -12.71 -6.31
CA ILE A 56 -0.76 -12.25 -7.64
C ILE A 56 -1.89 -12.49 -8.62
N LYS A 57 -2.35 -11.45 -9.29
CA LYS A 57 -3.35 -11.54 -10.35
C LYS A 57 -2.84 -10.83 -11.60
N LEU A 58 -3.05 -11.47 -12.75
CA LEU A 58 -2.79 -10.89 -14.05
C LEU A 58 -4.07 -10.25 -14.59
N ASP A 59 -4.01 -9.03 -15.07
CA ASP A 59 -5.06 -8.42 -15.86
C ASP A 59 -4.53 -8.17 -17.28
N ILE A 60 -4.94 -9.05 -18.20
CA ILE A 60 -4.49 -9.01 -19.60
C ILE A 60 -5.06 -7.78 -20.30
N LYS A 61 -6.30 -7.40 -19.99
CA LYS A 61 -6.98 -6.28 -20.62
C LYS A 61 -6.27 -4.94 -20.32
N GLU A 62 -5.88 -4.74 -19.08
CA GLU A 62 -5.16 -3.55 -18.63
C GLU A 62 -3.63 -3.69 -18.77
N GLN A 63 -3.14 -4.87 -19.13
CA GLN A 63 -1.71 -5.20 -19.22
C GLN A 63 -0.96 -4.93 -17.89
N ILE A 64 -1.57 -5.32 -16.79
CA ILE A 64 -0.99 -5.15 -15.46
C ILE A 64 -0.90 -6.47 -14.69
N ILE A 65 0.08 -6.53 -13.79
CA ILE A 65 0.14 -7.51 -12.71
C ILE A 65 -0.26 -6.77 -11.43
N LYS A 66 -1.31 -7.27 -10.79
CA LYS A 66 -1.76 -6.80 -9.48
C LYS A 66 -1.13 -7.68 -8.39
N LEU A 67 -0.39 -7.06 -7.48
CA LEU A 67 0.10 -7.68 -6.25
C LEU A 67 -0.73 -7.14 -5.08
N GLU A 68 -1.27 -8.03 -4.30
CA GLU A 68 -2.12 -7.69 -3.17
C GLU A 68 -1.65 -8.46 -1.93
N THR A 69 -1.44 -7.77 -0.81
CA THR A 69 -1.19 -8.39 0.48
C THR A 69 -2.13 -7.81 1.52
N SER A 70 -2.57 -8.64 2.45
CA SER A 70 -3.54 -8.28 3.49
C SER A 70 -2.96 -8.52 4.88
N ASN A 71 -3.51 -7.79 5.87
CA ASN A 71 -3.11 -7.93 7.28
C ASN A 71 -1.60 -7.71 7.49
N VAL A 72 -1.08 -6.61 6.93
CA VAL A 72 0.32 -6.25 7.07
C VAL A 72 0.51 -5.51 8.39
N LYS A 73 1.53 -5.92 9.16
CA LYS A 73 1.97 -5.19 10.35
C LYS A 73 3.32 -4.55 10.03
N LEU A 74 3.39 -3.24 10.19
CA LEU A 74 4.64 -2.48 10.17
C LEU A 74 5.07 -2.20 11.59
N GLN A 75 6.37 -2.29 11.88
CA GLN A 75 6.91 -2.07 13.22
C GLN A 75 8.19 -1.24 13.18
N ILE A 76 8.28 -0.26 14.09
CA ILE A 76 9.48 0.53 14.36
C ILE A 76 9.72 0.55 15.85
N GLY A 77 10.75 -0.14 16.32
CA GLY A 77 11.01 -0.27 17.74
C GLY A 77 9.83 -0.94 18.47
N LYS A 78 9.15 -0.20 19.36
CA LYS A 78 7.96 -0.68 20.09
C LYS A 78 6.64 -0.31 19.39
N GLU A 79 6.68 0.64 18.46
CA GLU A 79 5.49 1.14 17.80
C GLU A 79 5.13 0.26 16.59
N HIS A 80 3.86 0.05 16.37
CA HIS A 80 3.34 -0.75 15.26
C HIS A 80 2.15 -0.08 14.60
N LEU A 81 1.97 -0.38 13.32
CA LEU A 81 0.87 0.09 12.49
C LEU A 81 0.30 -1.08 11.70
N PHE A 82 -1.00 -1.26 11.77
CA PHE A 82 -1.70 -2.31 11.03
C PHE A 82 -2.30 -1.75 9.75
N LEU A 83 -2.03 -2.43 8.64
CA LEU A 83 -2.62 -2.16 7.35
C LEU A 83 -3.56 -3.30 6.99
N ASP A 84 -4.77 -2.97 6.56
CA ASP A 84 -5.72 -3.97 6.08
C ASP A 84 -5.24 -4.57 4.77
N LYS A 85 -4.68 -3.73 3.89
CA LYS A 85 -4.30 -4.13 2.55
C LYS A 85 -3.25 -3.21 1.94
N ILE A 86 -2.35 -3.80 1.16
CA ILE A 86 -1.48 -3.08 0.21
C ILE A 86 -1.74 -3.67 -1.17
N ILE A 87 -2.00 -2.81 -2.16
CA ILE A 87 -2.21 -3.19 -3.55
C ILE A 87 -1.19 -2.46 -4.41
N SER A 88 -0.39 -3.20 -5.17
CA SER A 88 0.53 -2.65 -6.15
C SER A 88 0.13 -3.08 -7.56
N LYS A 89 0.08 -2.14 -8.49
CA LYS A 89 -0.14 -2.41 -9.92
C LYS A 89 1.17 -2.22 -10.68
N LEU A 90 1.59 -3.26 -11.38
CA LEU A 90 2.82 -3.30 -12.17
C LEU A 90 2.46 -3.37 -13.66
N SER A 91 3.11 -2.55 -14.50
CA SER A 91 2.96 -2.65 -15.96
C SER A 91 3.71 -3.86 -16.50
N ILE A 92 3.04 -4.70 -17.29
CA ILE A 92 3.67 -5.84 -17.97
C ILE A 92 4.69 -5.34 -19.01
N SER A 93 4.34 -4.31 -19.77
CA SER A 93 5.22 -3.74 -20.80
C SER A 93 6.51 -3.12 -20.22
N ASN A 94 6.50 -2.74 -18.95
CA ASN A 94 7.63 -2.10 -18.27
C ASN A 94 8.36 -3.04 -17.29
N LEU A 95 8.03 -4.33 -17.25
CA LEU A 95 8.67 -5.30 -16.34
C LEU A 95 10.20 -5.39 -16.55
N LEU A 96 10.66 -5.16 -17.77
CA LEU A 96 12.08 -5.14 -18.12
C LEU A 96 12.75 -3.80 -17.80
N ASN A 97 12.00 -2.80 -17.40
CA ASN A 97 12.48 -1.48 -17.04
C ASN A 97 12.33 -1.28 -15.52
N ASN A 98 13.25 -0.54 -14.91
CA ASN A 98 13.23 -0.26 -13.47
C ASN A 98 12.01 0.57 -12.97
N ARG A 99 11.03 0.88 -13.84
CA ARG A 99 9.82 1.67 -13.57
C ARG A 99 8.55 0.85 -13.84
N SER A 100 8.50 -0.36 -13.35
CA SER A 100 7.34 -1.23 -13.54
C SER A 100 6.12 -0.85 -12.68
N VAL A 101 6.32 -0.23 -11.52
CA VAL A 101 5.22 0.17 -10.62
C VAL A 101 4.46 1.33 -11.22
N GLN A 102 3.14 1.14 -11.44
CA GLN A 102 2.21 2.18 -11.90
C GLN A 102 1.52 2.88 -10.75
N SER A 103 1.06 2.11 -9.76
CA SER A 103 0.39 2.67 -8.58
C SER A 103 0.56 1.79 -7.36
N LEU A 104 0.43 2.41 -6.19
CA LEU A 104 0.41 1.75 -4.90
C LEU A 104 -0.78 2.30 -4.11
N GLU A 105 -1.61 1.41 -3.58
CA GLU A 105 -2.70 1.73 -2.69
C GLU A 105 -2.46 1.06 -1.34
N ILE A 106 -2.55 1.83 -0.26
CA ILE A 106 -2.34 1.39 1.12
C ILE A 106 -3.60 1.70 1.90
N LEU A 107 -4.24 0.66 2.45
CA LEU A 107 -5.40 0.81 3.30
C LEU A 107 -4.99 0.62 4.75
N LEU A 108 -5.07 1.70 5.52
CA LEU A 108 -4.84 1.69 6.95
C LEU A 108 -6.04 1.05 7.67
N ARG A 109 -5.76 0.10 8.57
CA ARG A 109 -6.80 -0.42 9.47
C ARG A 109 -7.26 0.69 10.41
N GLU A 110 -8.53 0.67 10.79
CA GLU A 110 -9.03 1.57 11.83
C GLU A 110 -8.22 1.38 13.11
N ASP A 111 -7.60 2.45 13.60
CA ASP A 111 -6.75 2.44 14.79
C ASP A 111 -6.90 3.77 15.55
N GLU A 112 -6.43 3.79 16.79
CA GLU A 112 -6.36 5.01 17.58
C GLU A 112 -5.39 6.02 16.96
N ILE A 113 -5.77 7.29 16.92
CA ILE A 113 -4.91 8.37 16.39
C ILE A 113 -3.59 8.45 17.16
N SER A 114 -3.58 8.13 18.45
CA SER A 114 -2.37 8.07 19.27
C SER A 114 -1.34 7.06 18.75
N ASN A 115 -1.79 5.87 18.33
CA ASN A 115 -0.93 4.84 17.78
C ASN A 115 -0.29 5.29 16.46
N LEU A 116 -1.10 5.89 15.57
CA LEU A 116 -0.58 6.48 14.34
C LEU A 116 0.44 7.60 14.60
N LYS A 117 0.16 8.49 15.56
CA LYS A 117 1.10 9.55 15.98
C LYS A 117 2.42 8.98 16.47
N ASN A 118 2.38 7.98 17.34
CA ASN A 118 3.56 7.34 17.90
C ASN A 118 4.40 6.68 16.79
N PHE A 119 3.74 5.92 15.90
CA PHE A 119 4.41 5.29 14.77
C PHE A 119 5.09 6.30 13.84
N ILE A 120 4.38 7.38 13.45
CA ILE A 120 4.93 8.44 12.60
C ILE A 120 6.09 9.15 13.29
N SER A 121 5.99 9.41 14.60
CA SER A 121 7.07 10.04 15.37
C SER A 121 8.30 9.15 15.46
N ALA A 122 8.13 7.83 15.58
CA ALA A 122 9.22 6.86 15.55
C ALA A 122 9.87 6.76 14.16
N TYR A 123 9.08 6.94 13.09
CA TYR A 123 9.58 6.93 11.71
C TYR A 123 10.36 8.20 11.38
N ASN A 124 9.77 9.38 11.62
CA ASN A 124 10.38 10.69 11.38
C ASN A 124 9.73 11.76 12.28
N TYR A 125 10.47 12.19 13.31
CA TYR A 125 9.97 13.16 14.29
C TYR A 125 9.51 14.50 13.68
N ASN A 126 10.16 14.97 12.62
CA ASN A 126 9.79 16.24 11.98
C ASN A 126 8.46 16.16 11.22
N PHE A 127 8.16 15.01 10.62
CA PHE A 127 6.94 14.78 9.87
C PHE A 127 5.69 14.70 10.78
N SER A 128 5.85 14.21 12.01
CA SER A 128 4.76 14.11 12.98
C SER A 128 4.22 15.48 13.45
N ARG A 129 5.07 16.51 13.43
CA ARG A 129 4.66 17.88 13.82
C ARG A 129 3.76 18.55 12.81
N GLU A 130 3.94 18.25 11.52
CA GLU A 130 3.17 18.89 10.44
C GLU A 130 1.85 18.16 10.17
N LEU A 131 1.83 16.85 10.24
CA LEU A 131 0.67 16.04 9.81
C LEU A 131 -0.46 15.93 10.81
N ILE A 132 -0.16 15.97 12.11
CA ILE A 132 -1.18 15.78 13.14
C ILE A 132 -1.02 16.90 14.14
N SER A 133 -1.77 18.00 13.91
CA SER A 133 -1.81 19.09 14.87
C SER A 133 -2.06 18.54 16.27
N ASN A 134 -1.38 19.09 17.29
CA ASN A 134 -1.59 18.74 18.70
C ASN A 134 -3.04 18.97 19.17
N GLN A 135 -3.89 19.41 18.25
CA GLN A 135 -5.30 19.71 18.47
C GLN A 135 -6.17 18.44 18.59
N ILE A 136 -5.85 17.35 17.87
CA ILE A 136 -6.61 16.10 17.99
C ILE A 136 -5.98 15.24 19.08
N LYS A 137 -6.67 15.09 20.20
CA LYS A 137 -6.17 14.34 21.37
C LYS A 137 -6.51 12.86 21.33
N LYS A 138 -7.74 12.54 20.92
CA LYS A 138 -8.28 11.17 20.87
C LYS A 138 -9.10 10.99 19.62
N GLY A 139 -9.43 9.75 19.31
CA GLY A 139 -10.29 9.35 18.19
C GLY A 139 -9.68 8.18 17.43
N LYS A 140 -10.47 7.62 16.55
CA LYS A 140 -10.04 6.55 15.65
C LYS A 140 -9.91 7.10 14.23
N ILE A 141 -8.94 6.59 13.51
CA ILE A 141 -8.67 6.96 12.12
C ILE A 141 -8.65 5.72 11.24
N LYS A 142 -9.27 5.84 10.08
CA LYS A 142 -9.15 4.92 8.96
C LYS A 142 -8.78 5.71 7.72
N ALA A 143 -7.80 5.26 6.94
CA ALA A 143 -7.35 6.01 5.77
C ALA A 143 -6.96 5.10 4.60
N SER A 144 -7.07 5.62 3.39
CA SER A 144 -6.57 5.04 2.16
C SER A 144 -5.58 6.03 1.54
N ILE A 145 -4.39 5.56 1.22
CA ILE A 145 -3.32 6.33 0.58
C ILE A 145 -3.14 5.75 -0.81
N PHE A 146 -3.30 6.56 -1.82
CA PHE A 146 -3.08 6.20 -3.22
C PHE A 146 -1.87 6.97 -3.76
N LEU A 147 -0.91 6.26 -4.34
CA LEU A 147 0.28 6.81 -4.99
C LEU A 147 0.24 6.41 -6.47
N ASP A 148 0.39 7.39 -7.37
CA ASP A 148 0.44 7.18 -8.82
C ASP A 148 1.83 7.56 -9.34
N PHE A 149 2.51 6.59 -9.97
CA PHE A 149 3.86 6.74 -10.52
C PHE A 149 3.88 6.87 -12.05
N ARG A 150 2.72 6.94 -12.71
CA ARG A 150 2.62 7.01 -14.18
C ARG A 150 3.09 8.36 -14.73
N ASN A 151 2.97 9.41 -13.95
CA ASN A 151 3.39 10.75 -14.35
C ASN A 151 4.92 10.85 -14.39
N LYS A 152 5.51 10.94 -15.59
CA LYS A 152 6.97 11.00 -15.79
C LYS A 152 7.60 12.32 -15.36
N SER A 153 6.81 13.40 -15.29
CA SER A 153 7.30 14.75 -14.93
C SER A 153 7.44 14.95 -13.42
N LYS A 154 6.76 14.14 -12.63
CA LYS A 154 6.80 14.15 -11.16
C LYS A 154 7.31 12.82 -10.62
N LYS A 155 7.79 12.80 -9.38
CA LYS A 155 8.21 11.57 -8.72
C LYS A 155 7.02 10.63 -8.50
N PHE A 156 5.90 11.16 -8.07
CA PHE A 156 4.59 10.50 -7.93
C PHE A 156 3.51 11.55 -7.66
N ASP A 157 2.28 11.23 -7.98
CA ASP A 157 1.08 11.94 -7.53
C ASP A 157 0.48 11.17 -6.34
N TYR A 158 -0.14 11.86 -5.38
CA TYR A 158 -0.75 11.21 -4.23
C TYR A 158 -2.16 11.71 -3.95
N SER A 159 -2.96 10.83 -3.37
CA SER A 159 -4.26 11.15 -2.78
C SER A 159 -4.43 10.38 -1.48
N ILE A 160 -4.88 11.06 -0.44
CA ILE A 160 -5.18 10.48 0.87
C ILE A 160 -6.64 10.75 1.17
N LEU A 161 -7.39 9.68 1.38
CA LEU A 161 -8.79 9.72 1.81
C LEU A 161 -8.86 9.14 3.21
N GLY A 162 -9.56 9.80 4.12
CA GLY A 162 -9.67 9.27 5.47
C GLY A 162 -10.94 9.70 6.18
N ASN A 163 -11.23 8.95 7.24
CA ASN A 163 -12.32 9.21 8.17
C ASN A 163 -11.74 9.18 9.58
N VAL A 164 -12.14 10.17 10.38
CA VAL A 164 -11.87 10.21 11.81
C VAL A 164 -13.19 10.11 12.54
N THR A 165 -13.26 9.25 13.55
CA THR A 165 -14.45 9.00 14.36
C THR A 165 -14.15 9.22 15.84
N ASN A 166 -15.15 9.69 16.59
CA ASN A 166 -15.05 9.92 18.03
C ASN A 166 -13.85 10.81 18.43
N ALA A 167 -13.54 11.80 17.60
CA ALA A 167 -12.44 12.72 17.87
C ALA A 167 -12.72 13.61 19.06
N GLN A 168 -11.67 13.85 19.87
CA GLN A 168 -11.59 14.90 20.85
C GLN A 168 -10.60 15.95 20.33
N ILE A 169 -11.12 17.13 20.01
CA ILE A 169 -10.36 18.23 19.40
C ILE A 169 -10.27 19.39 20.37
N ASN A 170 -9.07 19.89 20.60
CA ASN A 170 -8.82 21.07 21.40
C ASN A 170 -8.48 22.25 20.48
N LEU A 171 -9.46 23.15 20.27
CA LEU A 171 -9.29 24.32 19.42
C LEU A 171 -8.62 25.45 20.23
N PHE A 172 -7.41 25.83 19.81
CA PHE A 172 -6.66 26.95 20.36
C PHE A 172 -6.46 26.90 21.89
N ASN A 173 -6.45 25.70 22.48
CA ASN A 173 -6.39 25.47 23.94
C ASN A 173 -7.53 26.13 24.75
N LYS A 174 -8.64 26.50 24.10
CA LYS A 174 -9.77 27.20 24.75
C LYS A 174 -11.09 26.46 24.67
N VAL A 175 -11.30 25.68 23.59
CA VAL A 175 -12.57 24.98 23.36
C VAL A 175 -12.26 23.50 23.10
N GLU A 176 -12.84 22.63 23.92
CA GLU A 176 -12.76 21.20 23.74
C GLU A 176 -14.04 20.69 23.09
N LEU A 177 -13.89 20.06 21.92
CA LEU A 177 -14.97 19.43 21.17
C LEU A 177 -14.80 17.92 21.28
N GLU A 178 -15.87 17.22 21.64
CA GLU A 178 -15.87 15.77 21.82
C GLU A 178 -16.81 15.07 20.83
N LYS A 179 -16.53 13.80 20.57
CA LYS A 179 -17.34 12.90 19.72
C LYS A 179 -17.52 13.41 18.29
N ILE A 180 -16.55 14.12 17.77
CA ILE A 180 -16.60 14.64 16.40
C ILE A 180 -16.19 13.53 15.44
N SER A 181 -16.90 13.46 14.30
CA SER A 181 -16.53 12.62 13.18
C SER A 181 -16.48 13.45 11.91
N PHE A 182 -15.42 13.25 11.11
CA PHE A 182 -15.25 13.97 9.85
C PHE A 182 -14.45 13.14 8.85
N ASN A 183 -14.69 13.43 7.57
CA ASN A 183 -13.87 12.90 6.48
C ASN A 183 -12.85 13.96 6.07
N PHE A 184 -11.70 13.52 5.61
CA PHE A 184 -10.68 14.39 5.05
C PHE A 184 -10.16 13.83 3.73
N ILE A 185 -9.78 14.76 2.85
CA ILE A 185 -9.15 14.47 1.57
C ILE A 185 -7.92 15.35 1.49
N SER A 186 -6.79 14.77 1.07
CA SER A 186 -5.57 15.51 0.75
C SER A 186 -5.01 14.98 -0.56
N ASP A 187 -4.82 15.86 -1.53
CA ASP A 187 -4.19 15.53 -2.80
C ASP A 187 -3.23 16.64 -3.25
N GLN A 188 -2.39 16.35 -4.25
CA GLN A 188 -1.43 17.32 -4.78
C GLN A 188 -2.06 18.52 -5.50
N ASN A 189 -3.34 18.46 -5.86
CA ASN A 189 -4.00 19.49 -6.66
C ASN A 189 -4.70 20.55 -5.80
N GLN A 190 -4.64 20.42 -4.48
CA GLN A 190 -5.27 21.35 -3.52
C GLN A 190 -4.30 22.40 -2.95
N ASN A 191 -3.20 22.70 -3.66
CA ASN A 191 -2.32 23.84 -3.35
C ASN A 191 -2.64 25.05 -4.21
#